data_e5d881c665050780b1e8eca138216bb3
#
_entry.id   e5d881c665050780b1e8eca138216bb3
#
_cell.length_a   1.000
_cell.length_b   1.000
_cell.length_c   1.000
_cell.angle_alpha   90.00
_cell.angle_beta   90.00
_cell.angle_gamma   90.00
#
_symmetry.space_group_name_H-M   'P 1'
#
loop_
_entity.id
_entity.type
_entity.pdbx_description
1 polymer ?
#
loop_
_entity_poly.entity_id
_entity_poly.type
_entity_poly.pdbx_seq_one_letter_code
_entity_poly.pdbx_strand_id
1 'polypeptide(L)'
;MGIILIRVVNYLCLILLIGCVSENKYMQYPETKKDDIQEEIFGKTITDPYRWLEDFTSEEASAWVYKQNELTNTFLENKFQRKIKKELEEIWITQDISIPFKRGDKTFYYFDDGEQQQAVFMMKACDNCEAKVLLDPNKFSSDGTISLSDISVSPDGKYLAYSISDGGSDWRKWKVFNIDDDRETDDLIEWSKFSYAVWESDSSGFYYQKYSQPDEELSDINRSPQLFFHKLGQSQLEDQLIYEDQQNPDFSWSINVPEKGDYRVLSIGEGTDCLLYTSDAADE
;
A
#
# COMPACT_ATOMS: atom_id res chain seq x y z
N MET A 1 42.89 -5.61 67.70
CA MET A 1 42.34 -6.42 66.60
C MET A 1 40.97 -5.93 66.12
N GLY A 2 40.12 -5.42 66.99
CA GLY A 2 38.74 -4.95 66.59
C GLY A 2 38.68 -3.71 65.71
N ILE A 3 39.57 -2.73 65.88
CA ILE A 3 39.54 -1.44 65.16
C ILE A 3 39.93 -1.62 63.66
N ILE A 4 40.83 -2.54 63.34
CA ILE A 4 41.26 -2.80 61.97
C ILE A 4 40.14 -3.52 61.19
N LEU A 5 39.41 -4.43 61.85
CA LEU A 5 38.28 -5.15 61.21
C LEU A 5 37.14 -4.21 60.82
N ILE A 6 36.78 -3.25 61.67
CA ILE A 6 35.74 -2.24 61.41
C ILE A 6 36.11 -1.33 60.25
N ARG A 7 37.39 -0.94 60.13
CA ARG A 7 37.84 -0.11 58.97
C ARG A 7 37.81 -0.91 57.66
N VAL A 8 38.16 -2.18 57.63
CA VAL A 8 38.10 -3.03 56.42
C VAL A 8 36.65 -3.29 56.00
N VAL A 9 35.74 -3.52 56.92
CA VAL A 9 34.31 -3.69 56.63
C VAL A 9 33.69 -2.38 56.07
N ASN A 10 34.05 -1.23 56.65
CA ASN A 10 33.57 0.06 56.09
C ASN A 10 34.11 0.34 54.68
N TYR A 11 35.37 0.01 54.38
CA TYR A 11 35.89 0.16 53.01
C TYR A 11 35.28 -0.84 52.05
N LEU A 12 34.96 -2.07 52.46
CA LEU A 12 34.28 -3.04 51.64
C LEU A 12 32.81 -2.64 51.33
N CYS A 13 32.11 -2.08 52.31
CA CYS A 13 30.77 -1.49 52.09
C CYS A 13 30.78 -0.28 51.19
N LEU A 14 31.81 0.58 51.25
CA LEU A 14 31.96 1.73 50.36
C LEU A 14 32.20 1.28 48.89
N ILE A 15 32.98 0.25 48.69
CA ILE A 15 33.24 -0.32 47.34
C ILE A 15 32.01 -0.99 46.78
N LEU A 16 31.16 -1.62 47.59
CA LEU A 16 29.90 -2.24 47.16
C LEU A 16 28.81 -1.22 46.80
N LEU A 17 28.87 0.01 47.32
CA LEU A 17 27.95 1.10 46.98
C LEU A 17 28.28 1.81 45.66
N ILE A 18 29.53 1.69 45.17
CA ILE A 18 29.93 2.29 43.88
C ILE A 18 29.53 1.40 42.68
N GLY A 19 29.14 0.13 42.90
CA GLY A 19 28.84 -0.86 41.87
C GLY A 19 27.45 -0.83 41.28
N CYS A 20 26.55 0.07 41.70
CA CYS A 20 25.17 0.15 41.22
C CYS A 20 24.76 1.52 40.66
N VAL A 21 25.68 2.24 40.04
CA VAL A 21 25.27 3.27 39.10
C VAL A 21 25.00 2.55 37.76
N SER A 22 23.81 2.08 37.57
CA SER A 22 23.37 1.79 36.21
C SER A 22 23.48 3.14 35.47
N GLU A 23 24.45 3.26 34.59
CA GLU A 23 24.43 4.34 33.60
C GLU A 23 23.09 4.13 32.86
N ASN A 24 22.07 4.91 33.27
CA ASN A 24 20.94 5.18 32.43
C ASN A 24 21.52 5.93 31.23
N LYS A 25 21.98 5.17 30.24
CA LYS A 25 22.46 5.70 28.98
C LYS A 25 21.23 6.29 28.30
N TYR A 26 20.91 7.55 28.65
CA TYR A 26 19.85 8.27 27.95
C TYR A 26 20.23 8.25 26.47
N MET A 27 19.32 7.73 25.66
CA MET A 27 19.49 7.75 24.22
C MET A 27 19.62 9.22 23.79
N GLN A 28 20.72 9.56 23.16
CA GLN A 28 20.96 10.92 22.69
C GLN A 28 20.39 11.00 21.26
N TYR A 29 19.22 11.64 21.14
CA TYR A 29 18.57 11.84 19.85
C TYR A 29 19.36 12.87 19.01
N PRO A 30 19.36 12.70 17.67
CA PRO A 30 19.88 13.74 16.78
C PRO A 30 19.16 15.07 17.01
N GLU A 31 19.92 16.16 16.94
CA GLU A 31 19.36 17.50 17.06
C GLU A 31 18.36 17.75 15.91
N THR A 32 17.18 18.28 16.27
CA THR A 32 16.13 18.64 15.32
C THR A 32 16.05 20.16 15.24
N LYS A 33 16.22 20.71 14.04
CA LYS A 33 16.07 22.13 13.76
C LYS A 33 14.66 22.60 14.13
N LYS A 34 14.56 23.83 14.64
CA LYS A 34 13.30 24.50 14.94
C LYS A 34 13.26 25.82 14.19
N ASP A 35 12.23 25.99 13.37
CA ASP A 35 11.95 27.25 12.70
C ASP A 35 10.90 28.05 13.48
N ASP A 36 10.90 29.37 13.32
CA ASP A 36 9.91 30.26 13.96
C ASP A 36 8.72 30.49 13.01
N ILE A 37 7.99 29.41 12.70
CA ILE A 37 6.81 29.44 11.83
C ILE A 37 5.57 29.55 12.71
N GLN A 38 4.72 30.52 12.40
CA GLN A 38 3.43 30.74 13.06
C GLN A 38 2.32 30.86 12.03
N GLU A 39 1.21 30.23 12.31
CA GLU A 39 0.02 30.21 11.48
C GLU A 39 -1.19 30.60 12.31
N GLU A 40 -2.12 31.35 11.72
CA GLU A 40 -3.38 31.70 12.37
C GLU A 40 -4.50 30.77 11.87
N ILE A 41 -4.99 29.87 12.75
CA ILE A 41 -6.04 28.92 12.45
C ILE A 41 -7.25 29.20 13.38
N PHE A 42 -8.41 29.50 12.81
CA PHE A 42 -9.63 29.82 13.55
C PHE A 42 -9.43 30.90 14.63
N GLY A 43 -8.64 31.94 14.31
CA GLY A 43 -8.36 33.07 15.23
C GLY A 43 -7.41 32.73 16.39
N LYS A 44 -6.66 31.61 16.28
CA LYS A 44 -5.62 31.23 17.23
C LYS A 44 -4.29 31.13 16.52
N THR A 45 -3.26 31.74 17.08
CA THR A 45 -1.89 31.57 16.60
C THR A 45 -1.35 30.21 17.03
N ILE A 46 -0.97 29.39 16.07
CA ILE A 46 -0.35 28.08 16.25
C ILE A 46 1.09 28.18 15.81
N THR A 47 2.02 27.77 16.67
CA THR A 47 3.45 27.71 16.35
C THR A 47 3.79 26.30 15.87
N ASP A 48 4.38 26.19 14.69
CA ASP A 48 4.82 24.91 14.11
C ASP A 48 6.31 24.96 13.75
N PRO A 49 7.20 24.66 14.73
CA PRO A 49 8.63 24.73 14.49
C PRO A 49 9.19 23.64 13.59
N TYR A 50 8.38 22.66 13.22
CA TYR A 50 8.79 21.51 12.45
C TYR A 50 8.10 21.42 11.07
N ARG A 51 7.48 22.48 10.59
CA ARG A 51 6.81 22.56 9.29
C ARG A 51 7.73 22.13 8.13
N TRP A 52 9.01 22.36 8.23
CA TRP A 52 9.99 21.93 7.24
C TRP A 52 10.07 20.40 7.04
N LEU A 53 9.58 19.59 7.98
CA LEU A 53 9.51 18.12 7.86
C LEU A 53 8.37 17.67 6.93
N GLU A 54 7.42 18.54 6.59
CA GLU A 54 6.34 18.23 5.64
C GLU A 54 6.85 18.09 4.20
N ASP A 55 7.95 18.75 3.86
CA ASP A 55 8.62 18.56 2.59
C ASP A 55 9.54 17.33 2.61
N PHE A 56 8.96 16.17 2.36
CA PHE A 56 9.67 14.87 2.36
C PHE A 56 10.74 14.77 1.26
N THR A 57 10.64 15.61 0.23
CA THR A 57 11.58 15.61 -0.91
C THR A 57 12.80 16.47 -0.66
N SER A 58 12.79 17.32 0.36
CA SER A 58 13.90 18.19 0.70
C SER A 58 15.12 17.40 1.17
N GLU A 59 16.32 17.88 0.83
CA GLU A 59 17.58 17.31 1.34
C GLU A 59 17.67 17.39 2.87
N GLU A 60 17.09 18.45 3.47
CA GLU A 60 17.12 18.67 4.91
C GLU A 60 16.29 17.64 5.67
N ALA A 61 15.04 17.38 5.23
CA ALA A 61 14.18 16.36 5.81
C ALA A 61 14.77 14.97 5.61
N SER A 62 15.27 14.65 4.41
CA SER A 62 15.92 13.38 4.10
C SER A 62 17.15 13.14 4.99
N ALA A 63 18.00 14.14 5.20
CA ALA A 63 19.16 14.04 6.07
C ALA A 63 18.78 13.84 7.55
N TRP A 64 17.69 14.44 7.99
CA TRP A 64 17.16 14.24 9.34
C TRP A 64 16.64 12.81 9.51
N VAL A 65 15.85 12.32 8.58
CA VAL A 65 15.34 10.94 8.57
C VAL A 65 16.48 9.93 8.61
N TYR A 66 17.51 10.14 7.79
CA TYR A 66 18.70 9.28 7.79
C TYR A 66 19.35 9.19 9.18
N LYS A 67 19.59 10.33 9.85
CA LYS A 67 20.18 10.35 11.20
C LYS A 67 19.31 9.66 12.26
N GLN A 68 17.97 9.82 12.17
CA GLN A 68 17.05 9.13 13.06
C GLN A 68 17.11 7.62 12.85
N ASN A 69 17.17 7.19 11.59
CA ASN A 69 17.28 5.78 11.23
C ASN A 69 18.61 5.16 11.71
N GLU A 70 19.74 5.87 11.61
CA GLU A 70 21.02 5.41 12.15
C GLU A 70 20.92 5.14 13.66
N LEU A 71 20.34 6.08 14.43
CA LEU A 71 20.13 5.87 15.86
C LEU A 71 19.24 4.68 16.14
N THR A 72 18.11 4.57 15.43
CA THR A 72 17.14 3.49 15.56
C THR A 72 17.81 2.14 15.29
N ASN A 73 18.54 2.02 14.20
CA ASN A 73 19.25 0.79 13.84
C ASN A 73 20.29 0.41 14.89
N THR A 74 21.07 1.38 15.37
CA THR A 74 22.04 1.14 16.45
C THR A 74 21.39 0.63 17.73
N PHE A 75 20.19 1.10 18.06
CA PHE A 75 19.44 0.66 19.23
C PHE A 75 18.82 -0.73 19.04
N LEU A 76 18.23 -0.97 17.87
CA LEU A 76 17.51 -2.21 17.57
C LEU A 76 18.46 -3.36 17.23
N GLU A 77 19.61 -3.11 16.60
CA GLU A 77 20.56 -4.14 16.21
C GLU A 77 21.29 -4.75 17.41
N ASN A 78 20.69 -5.77 18.01
CA ASN A 78 21.25 -6.52 19.11
C ASN A 78 21.08 -8.05 18.91
N LYS A 79 21.71 -8.83 19.79
CA LYS A 79 21.65 -10.31 19.70
C LYS A 79 20.22 -10.85 19.82
N PHE A 80 19.36 -10.18 20.60
CA PHE A 80 17.98 -10.61 20.81
C PHE A 80 17.15 -10.39 19.55
N GLN A 81 17.27 -9.21 18.94
CA GLN A 81 16.61 -8.90 17.67
C GLN A 81 17.02 -9.89 16.57
N ARG A 82 18.33 -10.18 16.42
CA ARG A 82 18.83 -11.15 15.44
C ARG A 82 18.29 -12.57 15.67
N LYS A 83 18.14 -12.97 16.95
CA LYS A 83 17.56 -14.27 17.30
C LYS A 83 16.07 -14.33 16.91
N ILE A 84 15.28 -13.30 17.27
CA ILE A 84 13.87 -13.23 16.90
C ILE A 84 13.70 -13.20 15.38
N LYS A 85 14.49 -12.38 14.68
CA LYS A 85 14.46 -12.30 13.22
C LYS A 85 14.67 -13.68 12.60
N LYS A 86 15.69 -14.40 13.04
CA LYS A 86 15.97 -15.77 12.55
C LYS A 86 14.82 -16.73 12.82
N GLU A 87 14.25 -16.71 14.04
CA GLU A 87 13.11 -17.58 14.39
C GLU A 87 11.85 -17.24 13.56
N LEU A 88 11.62 -15.95 13.26
CA LEU A 88 10.54 -15.51 12.39
C LEU A 88 10.77 -15.93 10.93
N GLU A 89 11.99 -15.79 10.41
CA GLU A 89 12.33 -16.24 9.06
C GLU A 89 12.09 -17.74 8.90
N GLU A 90 12.47 -18.57 9.89
CA GLU A 90 12.23 -20.02 9.87
C GLU A 90 10.74 -20.39 9.84
N ILE A 91 9.86 -19.56 10.44
CA ILE A 91 8.41 -19.77 10.44
C ILE A 91 7.78 -19.22 9.17
N TRP A 92 8.33 -18.10 8.66
CA TRP A 92 7.76 -17.38 7.51
C TRP A 92 8.04 -18.04 6.18
N ILE A 93 9.17 -18.75 6.04
CA ILE A 93 9.53 -19.48 4.82
C ILE A 93 8.61 -20.69 4.66
N THR A 94 7.38 -20.42 4.22
CA THR A 94 6.38 -21.43 3.89
C THR A 94 5.81 -21.15 2.51
N GLN A 95 5.77 -22.21 1.71
CA GLN A 95 5.10 -22.12 0.42
C GLN A 95 3.59 -21.90 0.62
N ASP A 96 3.02 -20.93 -0.07
CA ASP A 96 1.58 -20.63 -0.06
C ASP A 96 1.02 -20.57 -1.48
N ILE A 97 -0.21 -21.04 -1.62
CA ILE A 97 -0.98 -21.01 -2.87
C ILE A 97 -2.37 -20.45 -2.54
N SER A 98 -2.73 -19.33 -3.15
CA SER A 98 -4.07 -18.78 -2.98
C SER A 98 -5.16 -19.72 -3.54
N ILE A 99 -6.41 -19.47 -3.16
CA ILE A 99 -7.55 -20.18 -3.74
C ILE A 99 -7.57 -19.92 -5.25
N PRO A 100 -7.47 -20.97 -6.10
CA PRO A 100 -7.52 -20.79 -7.53
C PRO A 100 -8.92 -20.38 -8.02
N PHE A 101 -8.97 -19.56 -9.06
CA PHE A 101 -10.21 -19.19 -9.72
C PHE A 101 -10.12 -19.39 -11.23
N LYS A 102 -11.27 -19.53 -11.89
CA LYS A 102 -11.35 -19.71 -13.35
C LYS A 102 -11.89 -18.46 -14.05
N ARG A 103 -11.32 -18.17 -15.23
CA ARG A 103 -11.87 -17.24 -16.23
C ARG A 103 -11.67 -17.86 -17.61
N GLY A 104 -12.74 -17.93 -18.40
CA GLY A 104 -12.70 -18.77 -19.60
C GLY A 104 -12.27 -20.19 -19.25
N ASP A 105 -11.37 -20.74 -20.02
CA ASP A 105 -10.82 -22.10 -19.82
C ASP A 105 -9.56 -22.12 -18.94
N LYS A 106 -9.11 -20.95 -18.46
CA LYS A 106 -7.86 -20.81 -17.72
C LYS A 106 -8.11 -20.76 -16.22
N THR A 107 -7.11 -21.23 -15.46
CA THR A 107 -7.11 -21.18 -13.99
C THR A 107 -5.98 -20.28 -13.51
N PHE A 108 -6.28 -19.40 -12.55
CA PHE A 108 -5.39 -18.37 -12.02
C PHE A 108 -5.26 -18.51 -10.51
N TYR A 109 -4.07 -18.20 -9.97
CA TYR A 109 -3.79 -18.21 -8.54
C TYR A 109 -2.50 -17.46 -8.24
N TYR A 110 -2.33 -17.02 -7.00
CA TYR A 110 -1.04 -16.53 -6.51
C TYR A 110 -0.22 -17.68 -5.94
N PHE A 111 1.07 -17.60 -6.15
CA PHE A 111 2.05 -18.53 -5.62
C PHE A 111 3.16 -17.77 -4.91
N ASP A 112 3.44 -18.16 -3.66
CA ASP A 112 4.55 -17.67 -2.86
C ASP A 112 5.43 -18.86 -2.46
N ASP A 113 6.73 -18.80 -2.72
CA ASP A 113 7.68 -19.84 -2.28
C ASP A 113 8.20 -19.61 -0.86
N GLY A 114 7.84 -18.46 -0.25
CA GLY A 114 8.27 -18.02 1.08
C GLY A 114 9.63 -17.30 1.09
N GLU A 115 10.36 -17.26 -0.02
CA GLU A 115 11.66 -16.57 -0.14
C GLU A 115 11.57 -15.28 -0.94
N GLN A 116 10.62 -15.17 -1.85
CA GLN A 116 10.40 -13.97 -2.67
C GLN A 116 9.70 -12.85 -1.88
N GLN A 117 9.87 -11.59 -2.30
CA GLN A 117 9.28 -10.44 -1.60
C GLN A 117 7.78 -10.32 -1.84
N GLN A 118 7.32 -10.71 -3.02
CA GLN A 118 5.91 -10.65 -3.42
C GLN A 118 5.53 -11.96 -4.12
N ALA A 119 4.32 -12.46 -3.84
CA ALA A 119 3.76 -13.60 -4.53
C ALA A 119 3.67 -13.35 -6.03
N VAL A 120 3.97 -14.36 -6.84
CA VAL A 120 3.83 -14.29 -8.30
C VAL A 120 2.41 -14.70 -8.71
N PHE A 121 1.91 -14.10 -9.78
CA PHE A 121 0.60 -14.47 -10.32
C PHE A 121 0.77 -15.53 -11.41
N MET A 122 0.13 -16.68 -11.18
CA MET A 122 0.26 -17.90 -11.97
C MET A 122 -0.96 -18.15 -12.84
N MET A 123 -0.77 -18.82 -13.95
CA MET A 123 -1.83 -19.26 -14.84
C MET A 123 -1.62 -20.70 -15.33
N LYS A 124 -2.69 -21.48 -15.38
CA LYS A 124 -2.77 -22.74 -16.13
C LYS A 124 -3.72 -22.55 -17.30
N ALA A 125 -3.25 -22.87 -18.50
CA ALA A 125 -4.06 -22.77 -19.73
C ALA A 125 -5.17 -23.85 -19.81
N CYS A 126 -5.03 -24.96 -19.07
CA CYS A 126 -6.02 -26.03 -18.93
C CYS A 126 -5.78 -26.78 -17.61
N ASP A 127 -6.73 -27.61 -17.18
CA ASP A 127 -6.65 -28.35 -15.89
C ASP A 127 -5.39 -29.24 -15.79
N ASN A 128 -4.93 -29.82 -16.87
CA ASN A 128 -3.75 -30.70 -16.92
C ASN A 128 -2.49 -30.01 -17.51
N CYS A 129 -2.58 -28.72 -17.80
CA CYS A 129 -1.44 -27.97 -18.31
C CYS A 129 -0.47 -27.61 -17.16
N GLU A 130 0.80 -27.45 -17.51
CA GLU A 130 1.79 -26.87 -16.58
C GLU A 130 1.43 -25.42 -16.29
N ALA A 131 1.67 -25.00 -15.04
CA ALA A 131 1.50 -23.62 -14.65
C ALA A 131 2.64 -22.76 -15.17
N LYS A 132 2.32 -21.56 -15.63
CA LYS A 132 3.35 -20.54 -15.96
C LYS A 132 3.15 -19.30 -15.10
N VAL A 133 4.25 -18.60 -14.83
CA VAL A 133 4.20 -17.25 -14.26
C VAL A 133 3.60 -16.32 -15.31
N LEU A 134 2.48 -15.69 -14.97
CA LEU A 134 1.84 -14.68 -15.82
C LEU A 134 2.37 -13.28 -15.51
N LEU A 135 2.53 -12.99 -14.21
CA LEU A 135 3.03 -11.71 -13.75
C LEU A 135 3.95 -11.93 -12.54
N ASP A 136 5.14 -11.32 -12.58
CA ASP A 136 6.14 -11.41 -11.50
C ASP A 136 6.42 -10.01 -10.95
N PRO A 137 5.79 -9.62 -9.82
CA PRO A 137 5.98 -8.31 -9.23
C PRO A 137 7.42 -8.04 -8.78
N ASN A 138 8.19 -9.08 -8.47
CA ASN A 138 9.58 -8.95 -8.04
C ASN A 138 10.50 -8.39 -9.13
N LYS A 139 10.00 -8.30 -10.37
CA LYS A 139 10.70 -7.71 -11.53
C LYS A 139 10.30 -6.28 -11.83
N PHE A 140 9.33 -5.70 -11.12
CA PHE A 140 8.85 -4.35 -11.41
C PHE A 140 9.86 -3.26 -11.05
N SER A 141 10.63 -3.45 -9.98
CA SER A 141 11.71 -2.55 -9.59
C SER A 141 12.86 -3.32 -8.97
N SER A 142 14.06 -2.74 -9.05
CA SER A 142 15.27 -3.38 -8.52
C SER A 142 15.40 -3.26 -7.00
N ASP A 143 14.70 -2.32 -6.39
CA ASP A 143 14.69 -2.04 -4.94
C ASP A 143 13.45 -2.59 -4.23
N GLY A 144 12.49 -3.19 -4.97
CA GLY A 144 11.27 -3.76 -4.42
C GLY A 144 10.23 -2.74 -3.97
N THR A 145 10.37 -1.47 -4.35
CA THR A 145 9.42 -0.40 -3.95
C THR A 145 8.11 -0.46 -4.71
N ILE A 146 8.11 -1.04 -5.93
CA ILE A 146 6.88 -1.19 -6.73
C ILE A 146 6.19 -2.49 -6.36
N SER A 147 4.93 -2.39 -5.95
CA SER A 147 4.09 -3.53 -5.60
C SER A 147 2.95 -3.74 -6.58
N LEU A 148 2.56 -5.01 -6.74
CA LEU A 148 1.30 -5.39 -7.37
C LEU A 148 0.17 -5.12 -6.37
N SER A 149 -0.70 -4.15 -6.69
CA SER A 149 -1.76 -3.72 -5.77
C SER A 149 -3.05 -4.50 -5.98
N ASP A 150 -3.42 -4.76 -7.25
CA ASP A 150 -4.64 -5.48 -7.56
C ASP A 150 -4.57 -6.12 -8.95
N ILE A 151 -5.39 -7.13 -9.16
CA ILE A 151 -5.54 -7.82 -10.45
C ILE A 151 -7.01 -8.07 -10.78
N SER A 152 -7.35 -8.05 -12.06
CA SER A 152 -8.66 -8.42 -12.55
C SER A 152 -8.55 -9.08 -13.92
N VAL A 153 -8.93 -10.36 -14.00
CA VAL A 153 -8.92 -11.11 -15.26
C VAL A 153 -10.26 -10.94 -15.96
N SER A 154 -10.23 -10.68 -17.28
CA SER A 154 -11.44 -10.54 -18.09
C SER A 154 -12.31 -11.82 -18.07
N PRO A 155 -13.62 -11.72 -18.23
CA PRO A 155 -14.53 -12.88 -18.22
C PRO A 155 -14.12 -14.00 -19.17
N ASP A 156 -13.61 -13.65 -20.35
CA ASP A 156 -13.15 -14.62 -21.37
C ASP A 156 -11.74 -15.18 -21.11
N GLY A 157 -11.04 -14.67 -20.08
CA GLY A 157 -9.69 -15.11 -19.71
C GLY A 157 -8.58 -14.69 -20.66
N LYS A 158 -8.79 -13.65 -21.50
CA LYS A 158 -7.78 -13.19 -22.48
C LYS A 158 -6.98 -12.01 -22.03
N TYR A 159 -7.50 -11.20 -21.11
CA TYR A 159 -6.85 -10.00 -20.62
C TYR A 159 -6.73 -10.01 -19.10
N LEU A 160 -5.64 -9.45 -18.62
CA LEU A 160 -5.40 -9.20 -17.20
C LEU A 160 -5.21 -7.69 -17.02
N ALA A 161 -6.18 -7.00 -16.39
CA ALA A 161 -5.94 -5.68 -15.84
C ALA A 161 -5.23 -5.85 -14.50
N TYR A 162 -4.12 -5.15 -14.30
CA TYR A 162 -3.38 -5.17 -13.05
C TYR A 162 -2.93 -3.77 -12.67
N SER A 163 -2.90 -3.48 -11.38
CA SER A 163 -2.47 -2.18 -10.88
C SER A 163 -1.18 -2.29 -10.09
N ILE A 164 -0.34 -1.28 -10.24
CA ILE A 164 0.92 -1.12 -9.51
C ILE A 164 0.85 0.13 -8.63
N SER A 165 1.51 0.05 -7.48
CA SER A 165 1.73 1.16 -6.55
C SER A 165 3.22 1.31 -6.31
N ASP A 166 3.71 2.54 -6.23
CA ASP A 166 5.11 2.87 -5.97
C ASP A 166 5.27 3.45 -4.57
N GLY A 167 6.27 2.99 -3.84
CA GLY A 167 6.64 3.49 -2.51
C GLY A 167 5.54 3.43 -1.45
N GLY A 168 4.55 2.53 -1.60
CA GLY A 168 3.41 2.43 -0.70
C GLY A 168 2.35 3.52 -0.89
N SER A 169 2.40 4.27 -2.00
CA SER A 169 1.38 5.25 -2.37
C SER A 169 0.03 4.57 -2.59
N ASP A 170 -1.06 5.26 -2.23
CA ASP A 170 -2.40 4.85 -2.59
C ASP A 170 -2.71 5.07 -4.08
N TRP A 171 -1.93 5.89 -4.75
CA TRP A 171 -2.04 6.09 -6.19
C TRP A 171 -1.65 4.84 -6.94
N ARG A 172 -2.47 4.44 -7.90
CA ARG A 172 -2.29 3.24 -8.70
C ARG A 172 -2.27 3.58 -10.18
N LYS A 173 -1.41 2.85 -10.90
CA LYS A 173 -1.42 2.85 -12.36
C LYS A 173 -1.93 1.50 -12.80
N TRP A 174 -3.01 1.49 -13.58
CA TRP A 174 -3.52 0.28 -14.18
C TRP A 174 -2.89 0.06 -15.55
N LYS A 175 -2.55 -1.18 -15.80
CA LYS A 175 -2.03 -1.69 -17.06
C LYS A 175 -2.82 -2.92 -17.49
N VAL A 176 -2.74 -3.26 -18.75
CA VAL A 176 -3.39 -4.44 -19.30
C VAL A 176 -2.36 -5.36 -19.93
N PHE A 177 -2.45 -6.64 -19.61
CA PHE A 177 -1.66 -7.70 -20.21
C PHE A 177 -2.55 -8.59 -21.09
N ASN A 178 -2.20 -8.76 -22.36
CA ASN A 178 -2.86 -9.72 -23.24
C ASN A 178 -2.26 -11.11 -22.96
N ILE A 179 -3.07 -12.00 -22.39
CA ILE A 179 -2.66 -13.34 -21.92
C ILE A 179 -2.34 -14.27 -23.09
N ASP A 180 -3.12 -14.16 -24.18
CA ASP A 180 -2.95 -15.02 -25.35
C ASP A 180 -1.71 -14.63 -26.18
N ASP A 181 -1.42 -13.33 -26.27
CA ASP A 181 -0.24 -12.80 -26.96
C ASP A 181 1.02 -12.76 -26.06
N ASP A 182 0.87 -13.03 -24.77
CA ASP A 182 1.94 -13.01 -23.75
C ASP A 182 2.72 -11.68 -23.68
N ARG A 183 1.99 -10.54 -23.73
CA ARG A 183 2.58 -9.19 -23.72
C ARG A 183 1.68 -8.14 -23.10
N GLU A 184 2.27 -7.07 -22.58
CA GLU A 184 1.53 -5.87 -22.21
C GLU A 184 0.94 -5.20 -23.47
N THR A 185 -0.22 -4.58 -23.28
CA THR A 185 -0.83 -3.67 -24.25
C THR A 185 -0.37 -2.22 -23.98
N ASP A 186 -0.82 -1.28 -24.80
CA ASP A 186 -0.54 0.15 -24.60
C ASP A 186 -1.52 0.81 -23.62
N ASP A 187 -2.48 0.04 -23.06
CA ASP A 187 -3.48 0.56 -22.12
C ASP A 187 -2.81 0.96 -20.81
N LEU A 188 -2.94 2.23 -20.44
CA LEU A 188 -2.41 2.83 -19.21
C LEU A 188 -3.44 3.75 -18.59
N ILE A 189 -3.80 3.49 -17.34
CA ILE A 189 -4.69 4.32 -16.55
C ILE A 189 -3.91 4.92 -15.38
N GLU A 190 -3.95 6.22 -15.25
CA GLU A 190 -3.33 6.98 -14.16
C GLU A 190 -4.38 7.67 -13.29
N TRP A 191 -3.93 8.20 -12.16
CA TRP A 191 -4.76 8.94 -11.20
C TRP A 191 -5.92 8.13 -10.63
N SER A 192 -5.73 6.80 -10.54
CA SER A 192 -6.65 5.88 -9.90
C SER A 192 -6.26 5.66 -8.44
N LYS A 193 -7.25 5.66 -7.54
CA LYS A 193 -7.07 5.47 -6.11
C LYS A 193 -8.33 4.83 -5.54
N PHE A 194 -8.16 3.85 -4.63
CA PHE A 194 -9.28 3.11 -4.01
C PHE A 194 -10.26 2.50 -5.02
N SER A 195 -9.74 1.98 -6.14
CA SER A 195 -10.49 1.50 -7.28
C SER A 195 -10.12 0.07 -7.64
N TYR A 196 -11.07 -0.62 -8.22
CA TYR A 196 -10.90 -1.95 -8.82
C TYR A 196 -11.20 -1.85 -10.32
N ALA A 197 -10.54 -2.68 -11.12
CA ALA A 197 -10.91 -2.85 -12.52
C ALA A 197 -12.05 -3.88 -12.62
N VAL A 198 -13.25 -3.43 -12.97
CA VAL A 198 -14.43 -4.26 -13.10
C VAL A 198 -14.77 -4.43 -14.57
N TRP A 199 -14.49 -5.61 -15.10
CA TRP A 199 -14.70 -5.90 -16.52
C TRP A 199 -16.15 -5.85 -16.95
N GLU A 200 -16.34 -5.37 -18.17
CA GLU A 200 -17.62 -5.58 -18.88
C GLU A 200 -17.77 -7.08 -19.21
N SER A 201 -19.01 -7.56 -19.23
CA SER A 201 -19.33 -8.97 -19.44
C SER A 201 -18.82 -9.54 -20.77
N ASP A 202 -18.70 -8.68 -21.80
CA ASP A 202 -18.18 -9.04 -23.13
C ASP A 202 -16.64 -8.89 -23.24
N SER A 203 -15.95 -8.56 -22.13
CA SER A 203 -14.51 -8.33 -22.09
C SER A 203 -13.98 -7.17 -22.95
N SER A 204 -14.86 -6.28 -23.41
CA SER A 204 -14.49 -5.15 -24.30
C SER A 204 -13.71 -4.03 -23.60
N GLY A 205 -13.75 -4.00 -22.26
CA GLY A 205 -13.13 -3.00 -21.41
C GLY A 205 -13.52 -3.19 -19.96
N PHE A 206 -13.14 -2.24 -19.12
CA PHE A 206 -13.42 -2.29 -17.68
C PHE A 206 -13.77 -0.92 -17.10
N TYR A 207 -14.53 -0.95 -16.03
CA TYR A 207 -14.84 0.22 -15.21
C TYR A 207 -13.75 0.43 -14.17
N TYR A 208 -13.42 1.69 -13.90
CA TYR A 208 -12.48 2.09 -12.88
C TYR A 208 -12.83 3.46 -12.32
N GLN A 209 -12.35 3.75 -11.13
CA GLN A 209 -12.51 5.05 -10.50
C GLN A 209 -11.18 5.82 -10.55
N LYS A 210 -11.25 7.10 -10.85
CA LYS A 210 -10.12 8.02 -10.75
C LYS A 210 -10.52 9.32 -10.08
N TYR A 211 -9.51 10.08 -9.70
CA TYR A 211 -9.61 11.46 -9.23
C TYR A 211 -9.00 12.39 -10.28
N SER A 212 -9.28 13.70 -10.16
CA SER A 212 -8.52 14.70 -10.89
C SER A 212 -7.04 14.59 -10.53
N GLN A 213 -6.18 14.88 -11.49
CA GLN A 213 -4.74 14.94 -11.22
C GLN A 213 -4.50 15.99 -10.12
N PRO A 214 -3.84 15.63 -9.02
CA PRO A 214 -3.55 16.56 -7.93
C PRO A 214 -2.47 17.57 -8.36
N ASP A 215 -2.48 18.75 -7.76
CA ASP A 215 -1.38 19.70 -7.89
C ASP A 215 -0.17 19.23 -7.06
N GLU A 216 -0.44 18.66 -5.88
CA GLU A 216 0.54 18.03 -4.99
C GLU A 216 0.10 16.62 -4.60
N GLU A 217 0.78 15.62 -5.14
CA GLU A 217 0.37 14.19 -5.08
C GLU A 217 0.17 13.66 -3.65
N LEU A 218 0.97 14.14 -2.69
CA LEU A 218 0.95 13.65 -1.31
C LEU A 218 0.07 14.46 -0.36
N SER A 219 -0.24 15.71 -0.67
CA SER A 219 -0.92 16.64 0.24
C SER A 219 -2.35 17.01 -0.18
N ASP A 220 -2.68 16.86 -1.47
CA ASP A 220 -4.00 17.22 -1.96
C ASP A 220 -5.10 16.29 -1.43
N ILE A 221 -6.22 16.89 -1.04
CA ILE A 221 -7.41 16.16 -0.62
C ILE A 221 -8.10 15.57 -1.85
N ASN A 222 -8.19 14.24 -1.89
CA ASN A 222 -8.89 13.55 -2.97
C ASN A 222 -10.40 13.58 -2.73
N ARG A 223 -11.11 14.36 -3.51
CA ARG A 223 -12.57 14.49 -3.46
C ARG A 223 -13.17 14.30 -4.86
N SER A 224 -14.49 14.05 -4.90
CA SER A 224 -15.25 13.90 -6.15
C SER A 224 -14.65 12.84 -7.06
N PRO A 225 -14.56 11.58 -6.62
CA PRO A 225 -14.15 10.50 -7.49
C PRO A 225 -15.05 10.41 -8.70
N GLN A 226 -14.52 9.96 -9.83
CA GLN A 226 -15.23 9.82 -11.08
C GLN A 226 -15.16 8.38 -11.56
N LEU A 227 -16.27 7.78 -11.94
CA LEU A 227 -16.35 6.45 -12.52
C LEU A 227 -16.26 6.53 -14.04
N PHE A 228 -15.27 5.86 -14.60
CA PHE A 228 -15.04 5.80 -16.05
C PHE A 228 -15.16 4.36 -16.57
N PHE A 229 -15.41 4.26 -17.85
CA PHE A 229 -15.26 3.02 -18.62
C PHE A 229 -14.10 3.17 -19.58
N HIS A 230 -13.09 2.32 -19.43
CA HIS A 230 -11.96 2.21 -20.35
C HIS A 230 -12.20 1.08 -21.34
N LYS A 231 -12.18 1.39 -22.62
CA LYS A 231 -12.27 0.41 -23.69
C LYS A 231 -10.88 0.01 -24.13
N LEU A 232 -10.62 -1.29 -24.20
CA LEU A 232 -9.32 -1.81 -24.57
C LEU A 232 -8.78 -1.22 -25.88
N GLY A 233 -7.49 -0.85 -25.86
CA GLY A 233 -6.77 -0.27 -27.00
C GLY A 233 -7.08 1.20 -27.26
N GLN A 234 -7.80 1.89 -26.38
CA GLN A 234 -8.03 3.34 -26.46
C GLN A 234 -7.12 4.08 -25.48
N SER A 235 -6.91 5.37 -25.75
CA SER A 235 -6.25 6.25 -24.78
C SER A 235 -7.19 6.53 -23.60
N GLN A 236 -6.65 6.65 -22.39
CA GLN A 236 -7.41 7.07 -21.21
C GLN A 236 -8.15 8.40 -21.40
N LEU A 237 -7.67 9.28 -22.29
CA LEU A 237 -8.31 10.56 -22.61
C LEU A 237 -9.64 10.39 -23.36
N GLU A 238 -9.86 9.23 -23.94
CA GLU A 238 -11.09 8.89 -24.69
C GLU A 238 -12.08 8.11 -23.82
N ASP A 239 -11.75 7.85 -22.55
CA ASP A 239 -12.57 7.06 -21.64
C ASP A 239 -13.91 7.75 -21.37
N GLN A 240 -14.95 6.95 -21.37
CA GLN A 240 -16.30 7.42 -21.13
C GLN A 240 -16.55 7.64 -19.63
N LEU A 241 -16.89 8.88 -19.26
CA LEU A 241 -17.42 9.17 -17.92
C LEU A 241 -18.79 8.48 -17.77
N ILE A 242 -18.93 7.62 -16.77
CA ILE A 242 -20.15 6.88 -16.47
C ILE A 242 -20.94 7.56 -15.35
N TYR A 243 -20.23 8.02 -14.30
CA TYR A 243 -20.87 8.65 -13.16
C TYR A 243 -19.93 9.59 -12.42
N GLU A 244 -20.46 10.73 -11.97
CA GLU A 244 -19.85 11.62 -10.99
C GLU A 244 -20.95 12.34 -10.19
N ASP A 245 -20.63 12.76 -8.97
CA ASP A 245 -21.52 13.62 -8.15
C ASP A 245 -20.73 14.78 -7.54
N GLN A 246 -20.84 15.94 -8.15
CA GLN A 246 -20.15 17.15 -7.71
C GLN A 246 -20.82 17.79 -6.48
N GLN A 247 -22.07 17.43 -6.15
CA GLN A 247 -22.78 17.96 -4.99
C GLN A 247 -22.37 17.23 -3.70
N ASN A 248 -21.95 15.97 -3.82
CA ASN A 248 -21.52 15.13 -2.73
C ASN A 248 -20.07 14.65 -2.94
N PRO A 249 -19.08 15.55 -2.78
CA PRO A 249 -17.69 15.28 -3.15
C PRO A 249 -17.00 14.19 -2.30
N ASP A 250 -17.58 13.84 -1.15
CA ASP A 250 -17.06 12.84 -0.23
C ASP A 250 -17.67 11.44 -0.44
N PHE A 251 -18.58 11.30 -1.41
CA PHE A 251 -19.13 10.01 -1.79
C PHE A 251 -18.10 9.15 -2.51
N SER A 252 -18.17 7.87 -2.26
CA SER A 252 -17.42 6.84 -2.96
C SER A 252 -18.37 5.92 -3.72
N TRP A 253 -17.86 5.31 -4.79
CA TRP A 253 -18.65 4.39 -5.60
C TRP A 253 -17.94 3.05 -5.78
N SER A 254 -18.73 2.02 -5.95
CA SER A 254 -18.27 0.78 -6.54
C SER A 254 -19.28 0.30 -7.57
N ILE A 255 -18.78 -0.32 -8.63
CA ILE A 255 -19.63 -0.90 -9.67
C ILE A 255 -19.51 -2.43 -9.65
N ASN A 256 -20.59 -3.10 -9.95
CA ASN A 256 -20.63 -4.53 -10.17
C ASN A 256 -21.33 -4.84 -11.50
N VAL A 257 -20.71 -5.69 -12.29
CA VAL A 257 -21.26 -6.21 -13.57
C VAL A 257 -21.51 -7.70 -13.39
N PRO A 258 -22.79 -8.14 -13.36
CA PRO A 258 -23.12 -9.56 -13.33
C PRO A 258 -22.66 -10.31 -14.58
N GLU A 259 -22.43 -11.61 -14.46
CA GLU A 259 -21.96 -12.46 -15.58
C GLU A 259 -22.81 -12.34 -16.85
N LYS A 260 -24.13 -12.18 -16.72
CA LYS A 260 -25.03 -12.01 -17.86
C LYS A 260 -24.97 -10.63 -18.51
N GLY A 261 -24.41 -9.63 -17.80
CA GLY A 261 -24.25 -8.28 -18.32
C GLY A 261 -25.55 -7.50 -18.59
N ASP A 262 -26.68 -7.96 -18.08
CA ASP A 262 -27.98 -7.35 -18.35
C ASP A 262 -28.16 -5.98 -17.69
N TYR A 263 -27.43 -5.76 -16.59
CA TYR A 263 -27.46 -4.49 -15.84
C TYR A 263 -26.11 -4.25 -15.13
N ARG A 264 -25.92 -3.03 -14.62
CA ARG A 264 -24.77 -2.66 -13.78
C ARG A 264 -25.32 -2.11 -12.49
N VAL A 265 -24.71 -2.53 -11.38
CA VAL A 265 -25.10 -2.08 -10.04
C VAL A 265 -24.05 -1.09 -9.55
N LEU A 266 -24.46 0.17 -9.38
CA LEU A 266 -23.64 1.19 -8.75
C LEU A 266 -24.02 1.27 -7.26
N SER A 267 -23.05 1.01 -6.39
CA SER A 267 -23.18 1.20 -4.94
C SER A 267 -22.51 2.53 -4.55
N ILE A 268 -23.19 3.31 -3.72
CA ILE A 268 -22.72 4.63 -3.25
C ILE A 268 -22.59 4.57 -1.74
N GLY A 269 -21.50 5.11 -1.19
CA GLY A 269 -21.26 5.20 0.25
C GLY A 269 -20.64 6.53 0.64
N GLU A 270 -20.87 6.97 1.87
CA GLU A 270 -20.23 8.11 2.49
C GLU A 270 -19.47 7.64 3.74
N GLY A 271 -18.14 7.76 3.71
CA GLY A 271 -17.29 7.26 4.79
C GLY A 271 -17.52 5.77 5.06
N THR A 272 -17.89 5.43 6.29
CA THR A 272 -18.23 4.05 6.70
C THR A 272 -19.71 3.73 6.58
N ASP A 273 -20.55 4.72 6.22
CA ASP A 273 -21.99 4.55 6.12
C ASP A 273 -22.37 4.13 4.70
N CYS A 274 -23.06 3.01 4.60
CA CYS A 274 -23.64 2.56 3.34
C CYS A 274 -24.96 3.31 3.12
N LEU A 275 -24.98 4.16 2.10
CA LEU A 275 -26.20 4.86 1.68
C LEU A 275 -27.03 3.91 0.79
N LEU A 276 -27.60 2.88 1.41
CA LEU A 276 -28.52 1.99 0.72
C LEU A 276 -29.89 2.68 0.69
N TYR A 277 -30.14 3.45 -0.36
CA TYR A 277 -31.51 3.85 -0.67
C TYR A 277 -32.21 2.68 -1.31
N THR A 278 -33.03 1.97 -0.56
CA THR A 278 -34.05 1.14 -1.17
C THR A 278 -35.04 2.10 -1.81
N SER A 279 -35.11 2.12 -3.13
CA SER A 279 -36.27 2.72 -3.80
C SER A 279 -37.53 1.96 -3.35
N ASP A 280 -38.66 2.66 -3.21
CA ASP A 280 -39.97 2.10 -2.85
C ASP A 280 -40.49 1.01 -3.83
N ALA A 281 -39.68 0.56 -4.75
CA ALA A 281 -39.95 -0.53 -5.68
C ALA A 281 -39.98 -1.93 -5.05
N ALA A 282 -39.75 -2.04 -3.74
CA ALA A 282 -39.84 -3.32 -3.03
C ALA A 282 -41.20 -3.55 -2.35
N ASP A 283 -42.13 -2.60 -2.45
CA ASP A 283 -43.47 -2.67 -1.82
C ASP A 283 -44.60 -2.85 -2.85
N GLU A 284 -44.32 -3.26 -4.10
CA GLU A 284 -45.34 -3.68 -5.07
C GLU A 284 -45.32 -5.18 -5.30
#